data_f6f4dc98d8de821b2924798119a0e126
#
_entry.id   f6f4dc98d8de821b2924798119a0e126
#
_cell.length_a   1.000
_cell.length_b   1.000
_cell.length_c   1.000
_cell.angle_alpha   90.00
_cell.angle_beta   90.00
_cell.angle_gamma   90.00
#
_symmetry.space_group_name_H-M   'P 1'
#
loop_
_entity.id
_entity.type
_entity.pdbx_description
1 polymer ?
#
loop_
_entity_poly.entity_id
_entity_poly.type
_entity_poly.pdbx_seq_one_letter_code
_entity_poly.pdbx_strand_id
1 'polypeptide(L)'
;LATVFAQNGSRILIVDSDLRRPSLHKHVGVSNALGLTDYLLATKSLEEVVQTTKHENLDFLPSGKLPSSSMGILNSSKMKSFIAEARKRYDYVFFDSPPIMGVSDASILASEVDMAILVIQYRKSPQAMTVRAKQMVEKVGGNLLGVVLNNINISQDSYYYYYSGYYYDYYSKQDGDDTSSKK
;
A
#
# COMPACT_ATOMS: atom_id res chain seq x y z
N LEU A 1 -0.71 2.53 -7.30
CA LEU A 1 -1.56 1.34 -7.32
C LEU A 1 -3.01 1.72 -6.97
N ALA A 2 -3.31 2.19 -5.76
CA ALA A 2 -4.65 2.57 -5.32
C ALA A 2 -5.37 3.52 -6.28
N THR A 3 -4.68 4.58 -6.75
CA THR A 3 -5.23 5.54 -7.72
C THR A 3 -5.68 4.87 -9.02
N VAL A 4 -4.90 3.91 -9.53
CA VAL A 4 -5.24 3.18 -10.76
C VAL A 4 -6.50 2.32 -10.56
N PHE A 5 -6.64 1.67 -9.41
CA PHE A 5 -7.85 0.90 -9.09
C PHE A 5 -9.08 1.81 -8.96
N ALA A 6 -8.92 3.00 -8.34
CA ALA A 6 -10.00 3.98 -8.23
C ALA A 6 -10.43 4.52 -9.61
N GLN A 7 -9.47 4.79 -10.50
CA GLN A 7 -9.75 5.20 -11.89
C GLN A 7 -10.50 4.14 -12.68
N ASN A 8 -10.33 2.87 -12.34
CA ASN A 8 -11.09 1.76 -12.93
C ASN A 8 -12.47 1.54 -12.27
N GLY A 9 -12.92 2.48 -11.42
CA GLY A 9 -14.26 2.48 -10.82
C GLY A 9 -14.38 1.71 -9.50
N SER A 10 -13.29 1.14 -8.96
CA SER A 10 -13.32 0.47 -7.65
C SER A 10 -13.31 1.48 -6.51
N ARG A 11 -14.07 1.22 -5.46
CA ARG A 11 -14.06 2.02 -4.22
C ARG A 11 -12.86 1.63 -3.38
N ILE A 12 -11.98 2.58 -3.14
CA ILE A 12 -10.68 2.35 -2.53
C ILE A 12 -10.55 3.14 -1.22
N LEU A 13 -10.03 2.49 -0.19
CA LEU A 13 -9.52 3.14 1.01
C LEU A 13 -8.01 2.95 1.10
N ILE A 14 -7.27 4.04 1.24
CA ILE A 14 -5.86 3.99 1.66
C ILE A 14 -5.79 4.30 3.14
N VAL A 15 -5.06 3.49 3.90
CA VAL A 15 -4.85 3.65 5.33
C VAL A 15 -3.37 3.87 5.61
N ASP A 16 -3.03 5.02 6.21
CA ASP A 16 -1.67 5.27 6.71
C ASP A 16 -1.51 4.56 8.07
N SER A 17 -0.92 3.38 8.05
CA SER A 17 -0.69 2.56 9.24
C SER A 17 0.74 2.65 9.78
N ASP A 18 1.60 3.51 9.22
CA ASP A 18 2.84 3.91 9.87
C ASP A 18 2.57 4.97 10.95
N LEU A 19 2.06 4.51 12.08
CA LEU A 19 1.70 5.37 13.21
C LEU A 19 2.91 6.09 13.83
N ARG A 20 4.13 5.61 13.55
CA ARG A 20 5.36 6.16 14.12
C ARG A 20 5.93 7.29 13.28
N ARG A 21 5.82 7.20 11.95
CA ARG A 21 6.34 8.17 10.99
C ARG A 21 5.34 8.43 9.86
N PRO A 22 4.14 8.88 10.18
CA PRO A 22 3.10 9.08 9.17
C PRO A 22 3.54 10.12 8.15
N SER A 23 3.35 9.81 6.88
CA SER A 23 3.80 10.68 5.79
C SER A 23 2.80 10.81 4.64
N LEU A 24 1.93 9.83 4.44
CA LEU A 24 1.02 9.80 3.29
C LEU A 24 0.07 10.99 3.25
N HIS A 25 -0.42 11.47 4.40
CA HIS A 25 -1.31 12.62 4.49
C HIS A 25 -0.74 13.86 3.78
N LYS A 26 0.60 14.06 3.80
CA LYS A 26 1.27 15.17 3.10
C LYS A 26 1.19 15.03 1.59
N HIS A 27 1.31 13.80 1.07
CA HIS A 27 1.26 13.51 -0.36
C HIS A 27 -0.18 13.56 -0.90
N VAL A 28 -1.14 13.15 -0.07
CA VAL A 28 -2.57 13.22 -0.42
C VAL A 28 -3.12 14.64 -0.27
N GLY A 29 -2.47 15.49 0.55
CA GLY A 29 -2.87 16.87 0.79
C GLY A 29 -4.02 17.02 1.78
N VAL A 30 -4.08 16.14 2.80
CA VAL A 30 -5.14 16.11 3.81
C VAL A 30 -4.59 16.27 5.23
N SER A 31 -5.46 16.54 6.19
CA SER A 31 -5.09 16.70 7.61
C SER A 31 -4.77 15.35 8.26
N ASN A 32 -3.79 15.34 9.17
CA ASN A 32 -3.50 14.21 10.07
C ASN A 32 -3.92 14.50 11.53
N ALA A 33 -4.87 15.41 11.74
CA ALA A 33 -5.32 15.77 13.08
C ALA A 33 -6.14 14.65 13.74
N LEU A 34 -6.93 13.95 12.94
CA LEU A 34 -7.73 12.77 13.32
C LEU A 34 -7.40 11.64 12.32
N GLY A 35 -7.47 10.39 12.78
CA GLY A 35 -7.18 9.25 11.91
C GLY A 35 -7.39 7.88 12.56
N LEU A 36 -6.68 6.88 12.08
CA LEU A 36 -6.78 5.49 12.52
C LEU A 36 -6.64 5.34 14.05
N THR A 37 -5.70 6.07 14.66
CA THR A 37 -5.52 6.03 16.12
C THR A 37 -6.76 6.47 16.90
N ASP A 38 -7.47 7.49 16.43
CA ASP A 38 -8.68 7.99 17.08
C ASP A 38 -9.80 6.96 17.00
N TYR A 39 -9.95 6.28 15.86
CA TYR A 39 -10.88 5.16 15.71
C TYR A 39 -10.50 3.98 16.62
N LEU A 40 -9.22 3.57 16.62
CA LEU A 40 -8.75 2.43 17.41
C LEU A 40 -8.88 2.67 18.92
N LEU A 41 -8.75 3.92 19.37
CA LEU A 41 -8.96 4.34 20.76
C LEU A 41 -10.45 4.56 21.09
N ALA A 42 -11.35 4.32 20.15
CA ALA A 42 -12.80 4.48 20.28
C ALA A 42 -13.23 5.91 20.63
N THR A 43 -12.45 6.93 20.27
CA THR A 43 -12.79 8.34 20.46
C THR A 43 -13.58 8.91 19.28
N LYS A 44 -13.50 8.27 18.11
CA LYS A 44 -14.14 8.67 16.86
C LYS A 44 -14.70 7.47 16.09
N SER A 45 -15.75 7.72 15.28
CA SER A 45 -16.28 6.74 14.32
C SER A 45 -15.44 6.72 13.03
N LEU A 46 -15.66 5.71 12.18
CA LEU A 46 -14.96 5.61 10.91
C LEU A 46 -15.31 6.79 9.98
N GLU A 47 -16.57 7.23 9.97
CA GLU A 47 -17.04 8.36 9.17
C GLU A 47 -16.38 9.68 9.57
N GLU A 48 -16.00 9.84 10.85
CA GLU A 48 -15.36 11.06 11.34
C GLU A 48 -13.88 11.14 10.99
N VAL A 49 -13.23 10.00 10.73
CA VAL A 49 -11.77 9.94 10.53
C VAL A 49 -11.37 9.69 9.07
N VAL A 50 -12.24 9.10 8.26
CA VAL A 50 -12.01 8.93 6.82
C VAL A 50 -12.18 10.28 6.11
N GLN A 51 -11.27 10.58 5.19
CA GLN A 51 -11.28 11.80 4.40
C GLN A 51 -11.36 11.45 2.91
N THR A 52 -12.22 12.17 2.19
CA THR A 52 -12.28 12.09 0.73
C THR A 52 -11.02 12.74 0.14
N THR A 53 -10.57 12.20 -0.99
CA THR A 53 -9.44 12.78 -1.73
C THR A 53 -9.92 13.54 -2.97
N LYS A 54 -8.99 14.18 -3.68
CA LYS A 54 -9.29 14.79 -4.99
C LYS A 54 -9.57 13.78 -6.11
N HIS A 55 -9.32 12.50 -5.86
CA HIS A 55 -9.57 11.42 -6.81
C HIS A 55 -10.90 10.76 -6.48
N GLU A 56 -11.76 10.64 -7.47
CA GLU A 56 -13.01 9.91 -7.36
C GLU A 56 -12.77 8.45 -6.95
N ASN A 57 -13.66 7.88 -6.14
CA ASN A 57 -13.57 6.52 -5.61
C ASN A 57 -12.35 6.22 -4.72
N LEU A 58 -11.64 7.25 -4.27
CA LEU A 58 -10.44 7.10 -3.42
C LEU A 58 -10.59 7.89 -2.14
N ASP A 59 -10.82 7.18 -1.05
CA ASP A 59 -10.81 7.73 0.29
C ASP A 59 -9.47 7.46 0.98
N PHE A 60 -9.17 8.27 1.97
CA PHE A 60 -7.94 8.18 2.75
C PHE A 60 -8.22 8.22 4.25
N LEU A 61 -7.62 7.30 4.98
CA LEU A 61 -7.60 7.30 6.43
C LEU A 61 -6.18 7.63 6.92
N PRO A 62 -5.95 8.83 7.43
CA PRO A 62 -4.66 9.18 8.01
C PRO A 62 -4.38 8.38 9.28
N SER A 63 -3.14 8.34 9.71
CA SER A 63 -2.75 7.65 10.94
C SER A 63 -3.35 8.28 12.20
N GLY A 64 -3.58 9.59 12.21
CA GLY A 64 -3.87 10.35 13.42
C GLY A 64 -2.62 10.58 14.27
N LYS A 65 -2.81 11.00 15.52
CA LYS A 65 -1.74 11.22 16.49
C LYS A 65 -1.64 10.03 17.43
N LEU A 66 -0.49 9.34 17.43
CA LEU A 66 -0.25 8.22 18.33
C LEU A 66 0.12 8.72 19.74
N PRO A 67 -0.69 8.43 20.75
CA PRO A 67 -0.32 8.67 22.15
C PRO A 67 0.86 7.78 22.56
N SER A 68 1.74 8.29 23.42
CA SER A 68 2.96 7.58 23.87
C SER A 68 2.68 6.22 24.54
N SER A 69 1.48 6.03 25.09
CA SER A 69 1.05 4.79 25.78
C SER A 69 0.43 3.74 24.86
N SER A 70 0.34 3.99 23.55
CA SER A 70 -0.44 3.16 22.62
C SER A 70 0.40 2.18 21.80
N MET A 71 1.53 1.70 22.33
CA MET A 71 2.28 0.63 21.70
C MET A 71 1.43 -0.62 21.52
N GLY A 72 1.43 -1.19 20.30
CA GLY A 72 0.67 -2.41 20.00
C GLY A 72 -0.81 -2.20 19.67
N ILE A 73 -1.28 -0.96 19.47
CA ILE A 73 -2.69 -0.65 19.15
C ILE A 73 -3.16 -1.36 17.87
N LEU A 74 -2.26 -1.65 16.93
CA LEU A 74 -2.58 -2.39 15.71
C LEU A 74 -2.88 -3.88 15.97
N ASN A 75 -2.47 -4.42 17.13
CA ASN A 75 -2.80 -5.77 17.57
C ASN A 75 -4.06 -5.81 18.47
N SER A 76 -5.01 -4.97 18.22
CA SER A 76 -6.22 -4.87 19.03
C SER A 76 -7.43 -5.51 18.36
N SER A 77 -8.43 -5.90 19.15
CA SER A 77 -9.74 -6.33 18.63
C SER A 77 -10.41 -5.23 17.82
N LYS A 78 -10.13 -3.96 18.14
CA LYS A 78 -10.62 -2.79 17.41
C LYS A 78 -10.06 -2.73 16.00
N MET A 79 -8.78 -3.11 15.78
CA MET A 79 -8.18 -3.20 14.45
C MET A 79 -8.86 -4.28 13.60
N LYS A 80 -9.17 -5.43 14.18
CA LYS A 80 -9.94 -6.49 13.49
C LYS A 80 -11.34 -6.01 13.12
N SER A 81 -12.01 -5.30 14.03
CA SER A 81 -13.30 -4.69 13.75
C SER A 81 -13.24 -3.65 12.63
N PHE A 82 -12.19 -2.82 12.62
CA PHE A 82 -11.91 -1.86 11.55
C PHE A 82 -11.79 -2.55 10.19
N ILE A 83 -10.93 -3.59 10.10
CA ILE A 83 -10.74 -4.33 8.84
C ILE A 83 -12.07 -4.93 8.36
N ALA A 84 -12.85 -5.53 9.27
CA ALA A 84 -14.13 -6.11 8.93
C ALA A 84 -15.17 -5.07 8.47
N GLU A 85 -15.14 -3.87 9.05
CA GLU A 85 -16.00 -2.75 8.67
C GLU A 85 -15.58 -2.16 7.31
N ALA A 86 -14.29 -1.91 7.11
CA ALA A 86 -13.74 -1.37 5.88
C ALA A 86 -14.02 -2.30 4.67
N ARG A 87 -13.91 -3.62 4.84
CA ARG A 87 -14.25 -4.62 3.82
C ARG A 87 -15.71 -4.56 3.33
N LYS A 88 -16.65 -4.08 4.15
CA LYS A 88 -18.06 -3.93 3.74
C LYS A 88 -18.30 -2.71 2.88
N ARG A 89 -17.43 -1.69 2.99
CA ARG A 89 -17.62 -0.38 2.37
C ARG A 89 -16.79 -0.19 1.10
N TYR A 90 -15.61 -0.83 1.04
CA TYR A 90 -14.63 -0.66 -0.02
C TYR A 90 -14.37 -1.98 -0.74
N ASP A 91 -14.08 -1.88 -2.01
CA ASP A 91 -13.71 -3.03 -2.84
C ASP A 91 -12.26 -3.45 -2.58
N TYR A 92 -11.38 -2.46 -2.28
CA TYR A 92 -10.01 -2.69 -1.83
C TYR A 92 -9.61 -1.71 -0.70
N VAL A 93 -8.87 -2.24 0.27
CA VAL A 93 -8.28 -1.45 1.36
C VAL A 93 -6.76 -1.64 1.32
N PHE A 94 -6.03 -0.55 1.06
CA PHE A 94 -4.56 -0.55 1.02
C PHE A 94 -4.01 -0.02 2.32
N PHE A 95 -3.23 -0.83 3.03
CA PHE A 95 -2.50 -0.42 4.22
C PHE A 95 -1.06 -0.05 3.85
N ASP A 96 -0.67 1.22 4.07
CA ASP A 96 0.72 1.63 4.04
C ASP A 96 1.35 1.34 5.40
N SER A 97 2.35 0.48 5.42
CA SER A 97 2.95 -0.02 6.65
C SER A 97 4.40 0.43 6.82
N PRO A 98 4.89 0.56 8.06
CA PRO A 98 6.29 0.80 8.31
C PRO A 98 7.16 -0.36 7.80
N PRO A 99 8.50 -0.16 7.68
CA PRO A 99 9.41 -1.22 7.26
C PRO A 99 9.33 -2.46 8.16
N ILE A 100 9.08 -3.63 7.57
CA ILE A 100 8.89 -4.90 8.30
C ILE A 100 10.12 -5.31 9.13
N MET A 101 11.33 -4.91 8.69
CA MET A 101 12.57 -5.22 9.40
C MET A 101 12.80 -4.35 10.64
N GLY A 102 11.99 -3.32 10.87
CA GLY A 102 12.22 -2.35 11.94
C GLY A 102 11.26 -2.46 13.12
N VAL A 103 10.00 -2.89 12.85
CA VAL A 103 8.93 -2.88 13.84
C VAL A 103 7.97 -4.04 13.65
N SER A 104 7.36 -4.51 14.75
CA SER A 104 6.39 -5.61 14.74
C SER A 104 5.07 -5.25 14.06
N ASP A 105 4.76 -3.95 13.95
CA ASP A 105 3.49 -3.44 13.43
C ASP A 105 3.19 -3.94 12.00
N ALA A 106 4.21 -3.96 11.13
CA ALA A 106 4.08 -4.50 9.77
C ALA A 106 3.81 -6.01 9.73
N SER A 107 4.43 -6.78 10.66
CA SER A 107 4.16 -8.23 10.75
C SER A 107 2.74 -8.50 11.26
N ILE A 108 2.25 -7.70 12.20
CA ILE A 108 0.87 -7.79 12.71
C ILE A 108 -0.11 -7.52 11.57
N LEU A 109 0.10 -6.43 10.81
CA LEU A 109 -0.74 -6.12 9.67
C LEU A 109 -0.71 -7.24 8.62
N ALA A 110 0.47 -7.80 8.32
CA ALA A 110 0.60 -8.88 7.35
C ALA A 110 -0.20 -10.13 7.72
N SER A 111 -0.46 -10.39 9.02
CA SER A 111 -1.29 -11.52 9.47
C SER A 111 -2.80 -11.24 9.41
N GLU A 112 -3.22 -9.98 9.33
CA GLU A 112 -4.63 -9.58 9.37
C GLU A 112 -5.21 -9.23 7.97
N VAL A 113 -4.35 -9.01 6.97
CA VAL A 113 -4.75 -8.67 5.59
C VAL A 113 -4.82 -9.90 4.69
N ASP A 114 -5.56 -9.81 3.59
CA ASP A 114 -5.70 -10.91 2.64
C ASP A 114 -4.40 -11.18 1.87
N MET A 115 -3.64 -10.11 1.55
CA MET A 115 -2.41 -10.19 0.77
C MET A 115 -1.44 -9.09 1.20
N ALA A 116 -0.16 -9.44 1.22
CA ALA A 116 0.95 -8.51 1.44
C ALA A 116 1.78 -8.36 0.17
N ILE A 117 2.27 -7.16 -0.10
CA ILE A 117 3.23 -6.85 -1.16
C ILE A 117 4.50 -6.34 -0.49
N LEU A 118 5.63 -6.96 -0.79
CA LEU A 118 6.93 -6.50 -0.30
C LEU A 118 7.54 -5.52 -1.30
N VAL A 119 7.70 -4.26 -0.89
CA VAL A 119 8.36 -3.24 -1.72
C VAL A 119 9.81 -3.12 -1.30
N ILE A 120 10.74 -3.33 -2.23
CA ILE A 120 12.18 -3.23 -2.01
C ILE A 120 12.81 -2.20 -2.94
N GLN A 121 13.82 -1.50 -2.44
CA GLN A 121 14.57 -0.54 -3.27
C GLN A 121 15.65 -1.27 -4.06
N TYR A 122 15.61 -1.12 -5.37
CA TYR A 122 16.61 -1.70 -6.26
C TYR A 122 18.02 -1.26 -5.89
N ARG A 123 18.96 -2.22 -5.84
CA ARG A 123 20.39 -2.04 -5.46
C ARG A 123 20.65 -1.47 -4.07
N LYS A 124 19.62 -1.11 -3.28
CA LYS A 124 19.79 -0.65 -1.90
C LYS A 124 19.42 -1.70 -0.86
N SER A 125 18.54 -2.63 -1.22
CA SER A 125 18.10 -3.69 -0.31
C SER A 125 18.93 -4.95 -0.56
N PRO A 126 19.79 -5.39 0.38
CA PRO A 126 20.54 -6.64 0.26
C PRO A 126 19.61 -7.84 0.10
N GLN A 127 19.99 -8.81 -0.75
CA GLN A 127 19.19 -10.01 -0.98
C GLN A 127 18.84 -10.76 0.31
N ALA A 128 19.80 -10.91 1.23
CA ALA A 128 19.58 -11.58 2.51
C ALA A 128 18.48 -10.88 3.35
N MET A 129 18.41 -9.55 3.32
CA MET A 129 17.35 -8.80 4.02
C MET A 129 15.99 -8.98 3.35
N THR A 130 15.94 -9.07 2.03
CA THR A 130 14.71 -9.34 1.28
C THR A 130 14.17 -10.74 1.60
N VAL A 131 15.04 -11.75 1.62
CA VAL A 131 14.67 -13.12 2.01
C VAL A 131 14.15 -13.14 3.45
N ARG A 132 14.82 -12.45 4.35
CA ARG A 132 14.38 -12.35 5.76
C ARG A 132 13.03 -11.65 5.91
N ALA A 133 12.80 -10.57 5.17
CA ALA A 133 11.51 -9.87 5.15
C ALA A 133 10.37 -10.80 4.67
N LYS A 134 10.59 -11.56 3.60
CA LYS A 134 9.66 -12.61 3.14
C LYS A 134 9.36 -13.60 4.27
N GLN A 135 10.40 -14.17 4.90
CA GLN A 135 10.24 -15.12 6.00
C GLN A 135 9.46 -14.55 7.19
N MET A 136 9.60 -13.24 7.46
CA MET A 136 8.84 -12.57 8.52
C MET A 136 7.34 -12.51 8.20
N VAL A 137 6.96 -12.24 6.95
CA VAL A 137 5.56 -12.29 6.50
C VAL A 137 5.01 -13.71 6.62
N GLU A 138 5.74 -14.70 6.10
CA GLU A 138 5.32 -16.11 6.11
C GLU A 138 5.18 -16.66 7.54
N LYS A 139 6.11 -16.30 8.43
CA LYS A 139 6.13 -16.76 9.85
C LYS A 139 4.88 -16.35 10.63
N VAL A 140 4.27 -15.21 10.28
CA VAL A 140 3.04 -14.74 10.93
C VAL A 140 1.78 -15.22 10.20
N GLY A 141 1.92 -16.10 9.22
CA GLY A 141 0.80 -16.60 8.42
C GLY A 141 0.31 -15.63 7.36
N GLY A 142 1.07 -14.57 7.08
CA GLY A 142 0.73 -13.60 6.04
C GLY A 142 0.88 -14.19 4.63
N ASN A 143 -0.03 -13.84 3.75
CA ASN A 143 -0.02 -14.25 2.35
C ASN A 143 0.77 -13.25 1.49
N LEU A 144 1.99 -13.59 1.10
CA LEU A 144 2.83 -12.73 0.25
C LEU A 144 2.45 -12.90 -1.22
N LEU A 145 1.78 -11.90 -1.80
CA LEU A 145 1.41 -11.87 -3.21
C LEU A 145 2.65 -11.78 -4.12
N GLY A 146 3.65 -10.99 -3.72
CA GLY A 146 4.85 -10.81 -4.51
C GLY A 146 5.74 -9.68 -4.01
N VAL A 147 6.75 -9.37 -4.83
CA VAL A 147 7.76 -8.35 -4.54
C VAL A 147 7.76 -7.30 -5.64
N VAL A 148 7.75 -6.03 -5.25
CA VAL A 148 7.90 -4.90 -6.16
C VAL A 148 9.30 -4.31 -6.03
N LEU A 149 10.04 -4.28 -7.13
CA LEU A 149 11.30 -3.56 -7.24
C LEU A 149 11.01 -2.09 -7.51
N ASN A 150 11.33 -1.23 -6.56
CA ASN A 150 11.10 0.19 -6.68
C ASN A 150 12.42 0.95 -6.92
N ASN A 151 12.30 2.13 -7.51
CA ASN A 151 13.43 3.05 -7.71
C ASN A 151 14.52 2.52 -8.66
N ILE A 152 14.11 1.81 -9.72
CA ILE A 152 15.01 1.35 -10.78
C ILE A 152 15.36 2.54 -11.67
N ASN A 153 16.65 2.82 -11.81
CA ASN A 153 17.13 3.78 -12.81
C ASN A 153 17.38 3.05 -14.14
N ILE A 154 16.37 3.01 -14.99
CA ILE A 154 16.39 2.29 -16.27
C ILE A 154 17.52 2.78 -17.18
N SER A 155 17.86 4.07 -17.17
CA SER A 155 18.92 4.64 -18.01
C SER A 155 20.33 4.26 -17.58
N GLN A 156 20.53 3.85 -16.34
CA GLN A 156 21.82 3.46 -15.77
C GLN A 156 22.00 1.93 -15.65
N ASP A 157 20.94 1.17 -15.89
CA ASP A 157 20.97 -0.28 -15.78
C ASP A 157 20.83 -0.92 -17.16
N SER A 158 21.95 -1.40 -17.70
CA SER A 158 22.01 -2.01 -19.03
C SER A 158 21.08 -3.21 -19.20
N TYR A 159 20.80 -3.97 -18.11
CA TYR A 159 19.88 -5.10 -18.15
C TYR A 159 18.43 -4.63 -18.32
N TYR A 160 18.00 -3.64 -17.56
CA TYR A 160 16.65 -3.09 -17.69
C TYR A 160 16.47 -2.22 -18.93
N TYR A 161 17.51 -1.53 -19.38
CA TYR A 161 17.50 -0.78 -20.63
C TYR A 161 17.23 -1.70 -21.83
N TYR A 162 17.91 -2.85 -21.88
CA TYR A 162 17.72 -3.83 -22.94
C TYR A 162 16.32 -4.47 -22.91
N TYR A 163 15.81 -4.80 -21.71
CA TYR A 163 14.48 -5.38 -21.54
C TYR A 163 13.35 -4.37 -21.81
N SER A 164 13.49 -3.12 -21.40
CA SER A 164 12.47 -2.08 -21.65
C SER A 164 12.36 -1.76 -23.15
N GLY A 165 13.47 -1.77 -23.90
CA GLY A 165 13.46 -1.64 -25.36
C GLY A 165 12.71 -2.78 -26.03
N TYR A 166 12.94 -4.02 -25.59
CA TYR A 166 12.25 -5.20 -26.12
C TYR A 166 10.74 -5.20 -25.84
N TYR A 167 10.33 -4.77 -24.65
CA TYR A 167 8.92 -4.62 -24.31
C TYR A 167 8.23 -3.49 -25.10
N TYR A 168 8.90 -2.37 -25.28
CA TYR A 168 8.37 -1.25 -26.06
C TYR A 168 8.16 -1.64 -27.53
N ASP A 169 9.12 -2.35 -28.14
CA ASP A 169 9.02 -2.86 -29.51
C ASP A 169 7.92 -3.92 -29.68
N TYR A 170 7.68 -4.73 -28.64
CA TYR A 170 6.66 -5.78 -28.68
C TYR A 170 5.24 -5.19 -28.61
N TYR A 171 5.01 -4.21 -27.76
CA TYR A 171 3.69 -3.61 -27.59
C TYR A 171 3.38 -2.52 -28.65
N SER A 172 4.37 -1.77 -29.11
CA SER A 172 4.14 -0.76 -30.16
C SER A 172 3.83 -1.36 -31.54
N LYS A 173 4.18 -2.63 -31.78
CA LYS A 173 3.83 -3.35 -33.02
C LYS A 173 2.39 -3.87 -33.03
N GLN A 174 1.73 -4.02 -31.87
CA GLN A 174 0.32 -4.45 -31.80
C GLN A 174 -0.65 -3.29 -32.09
N ASP A 175 -0.30 -2.06 -31.80
CA ASP A 175 -1.14 -0.89 -32.06
C ASP A 175 -1.08 -0.39 -33.52
N GLY A 176 -0.18 -0.94 -34.34
CA GLY A 176 0.04 -0.54 -35.76
C GLY A 176 -0.75 -1.32 -36.81
N ASP A 177 -1.33 -2.47 -36.48
CA ASP A 177 -1.95 -3.36 -37.49
C ASP A 177 -3.47 -3.16 -37.67
N ASP A 178 -4.13 -2.32 -36.87
CA ASP A 178 -5.60 -2.11 -36.96
C ASP A 178 -6.02 -0.95 -37.89
N THR A 179 -5.11 -0.29 -38.59
CA THR A 179 -5.43 0.86 -39.46
C THR A 179 -5.32 0.61 -40.98
N SER A 180 -5.05 -0.63 -41.42
CA SER A 180 -4.90 -0.90 -42.87
C SER A 180 -5.99 -1.75 -43.54
N SER A 181 -7.20 -1.82 -42.96
CA SER A 181 -8.33 -2.54 -43.60
C SER A 181 -9.55 -1.66 -43.76
N LYS A 182 -9.42 -0.51 -44.45
CA LYS A 182 -10.57 0.20 -45.08
C LYS A 182 -10.03 1.04 -46.25
N LYS A 183 -9.95 0.41 -47.39
CA LYS A 183 -10.16 1.06 -48.70
C LYS A 183 -10.83 0.07 -49.64
#